data_edf464985de17d2d05dacba8b340b355
#
_entry.id   edf464985de17d2d05dacba8b340b355
#
_cell.length_a   1.000
_cell.length_b   1.000
_cell.length_c   1.000
_cell.angle_alpha   90.00
_cell.angle_beta   90.00
_cell.angle_gamma   90.00
#
_symmetry.space_group_name_H-M   'P 1'
#
loop_
_entity.id
_entity.type
_entity.pdbx_description
1 polymer ?
#
loop_
_entity_poly.entity_id
_entity_poly.type
_entity_poly.pdbx_seq_one_letter_code
_entity_poly.pdbx_strand_id
1 'polypeptide(L)'
;MADPWLTLVGLNEDGLDGLTPAARRALDQAEAVFGGPRHLALAQVGERGRPWPVPFDIAPVVALRGQRVVVLASGDPFWFGAGGSLAAHLAPHEWRCHAQPSTFSLVAARLGWRLEATDCLGLHASPVQQLLPRLAPGGQAIVLLRDGPAVAALADWLVREGWGDSALWVMESVGGPRERCRTMAAAEAAALLAQDPAHAPVAVALRAQGGAALPQAAGRATDWFAHDGQ
;
A
#
# COMPACT_ATOMS: atom_id res chain seq x y z
N MET A 1 -3.61 26.21 23.23
CA MET A 1 -3.29 26.03 21.78
C MET A 1 -4.59 25.68 21.09
N ALA A 2 -4.89 26.28 19.93
CA ALA A 2 -6.08 25.92 19.15
C ALA A 2 -5.96 24.45 18.70
N ASP A 3 -7.09 23.75 18.68
CA ASP A 3 -7.15 22.38 18.16
C ASP A 3 -6.75 22.34 16.68
N PRO A 4 -6.00 21.33 16.21
CA PRO A 4 -5.69 21.16 14.80
C PRO A 4 -6.96 21.11 13.98
N TRP A 5 -6.97 21.81 12.85
CA TRP A 5 -8.12 21.85 11.95
C TRP A 5 -8.20 20.60 11.04
N LEU A 6 -7.05 19.95 10.78
CA LEU A 6 -6.94 18.75 9.96
C LEU A 6 -6.68 17.51 10.82
N THR A 7 -7.45 16.45 10.60
CA THR A 7 -7.20 15.14 11.20
C THR A 7 -6.98 14.09 10.13
N LEU A 8 -5.80 13.45 10.13
CA LEU A 8 -5.49 12.31 9.29
C LEU A 8 -5.95 11.05 10.03
N VAL A 9 -6.76 10.20 9.37
CA VAL A 9 -7.32 8.99 9.98
C VAL A 9 -6.99 7.78 9.11
N GLY A 10 -6.29 6.83 9.70
CA GLY A 10 -6.12 5.51 9.12
C GLY A 10 -7.42 4.73 9.18
N LEU A 11 -7.81 4.13 8.06
CA LEU A 11 -9.02 3.32 7.94
C LEU A 11 -8.71 2.03 7.19
N ASN A 12 -8.98 0.90 7.81
CA ASN A 12 -8.82 -0.42 7.22
C ASN A 12 -10.14 -0.98 6.69
N GLU A 13 -10.15 -2.21 6.19
CA GLU A 13 -11.32 -2.86 5.59
C GLU A 13 -12.41 -3.23 6.62
N ASP A 14 -12.09 -3.19 7.93
CA ASP A 14 -13.05 -3.29 9.04
C ASP A 14 -13.88 -2.00 9.22
N GLY A 15 -13.56 -0.94 8.47
CA GLY A 15 -14.31 0.30 8.43
C GLY A 15 -14.36 1.00 9.79
N LEU A 16 -15.57 1.40 10.18
CA LEU A 16 -15.77 2.17 11.41
C LEU A 16 -15.49 1.37 12.69
N ASP A 17 -15.56 0.05 12.64
CA ASP A 17 -15.34 -0.82 13.80
C ASP A 17 -13.87 -0.87 14.23
N GLY A 18 -12.96 -0.67 13.29
CA GLY A 18 -11.53 -0.59 13.56
C GLY A 18 -11.07 0.75 14.13
N LEU A 19 -11.89 1.78 14.09
CA LEU A 19 -11.49 3.11 14.53
C LEU A 19 -11.39 3.22 16.06
N THR A 20 -10.33 3.87 16.53
CA THR A 20 -10.27 4.27 17.94
C THR A 20 -11.39 5.28 18.25
N PRO A 21 -11.86 5.37 19.53
CA PRO A 21 -12.86 6.36 19.89
C PRO A 21 -12.47 7.80 19.55
N ALA A 22 -11.19 8.13 19.56
CA ALA A 22 -10.69 9.46 19.18
C ALA A 22 -10.81 9.72 17.67
N ALA A 23 -10.42 8.75 16.85
CA ALA A 23 -10.56 8.82 15.39
C ALA A 23 -12.04 8.90 14.98
N ARG A 24 -12.90 8.11 15.64
CA ARG A 24 -14.35 8.13 15.43
C ARG A 24 -14.97 9.50 15.73
N ARG A 25 -14.64 10.08 16.89
CA ARG A 25 -15.11 11.44 17.23
C ARG A 25 -14.65 12.49 16.22
N ALA A 26 -13.39 12.42 15.76
CA ALA A 26 -12.89 13.34 14.75
C ALA A 26 -13.70 13.23 13.44
N LEU A 27 -13.99 12.00 13.02
CA LEU A 27 -14.80 11.72 11.82
C LEU A 27 -16.23 12.23 11.96
N ASP A 28 -16.86 12.00 13.12
CA ASP A 28 -18.23 12.42 13.39
C ASP A 28 -18.37 13.96 13.40
N GLN A 29 -17.34 14.67 13.87
CA GLN A 29 -17.30 16.13 13.96
C GLN A 29 -16.80 16.82 12.69
N ALA A 30 -16.34 16.08 11.70
CA ALA A 30 -15.79 16.65 10.46
C ALA A 30 -16.88 17.32 9.62
N GLU A 31 -16.57 18.50 9.09
CA GLU A 31 -17.40 19.25 8.13
C GLU A 31 -17.15 18.79 6.71
N ALA A 32 -15.92 18.30 6.43
CA ALA A 32 -15.55 17.66 5.16
C ALA A 32 -14.63 16.47 5.42
N VAL A 33 -14.81 15.41 4.63
CA VAL A 33 -14.00 14.19 4.71
C VAL A 33 -13.45 13.85 3.32
N PHE A 34 -12.15 13.89 3.17
CA PHE A 34 -11.46 13.52 1.94
C PHE A 34 -10.95 12.08 1.98
N GLY A 35 -10.99 11.41 0.84
CA GLY A 35 -10.48 10.05 0.71
C GLY A 35 -10.72 9.47 -0.67
N GLY A 36 -10.17 8.30 -0.94
CA GLY A 36 -10.58 7.52 -2.12
C GLY A 36 -12.03 7.05 -1.98
N PRO A 37 -12.73 6.76 -3.09
CA PRO A 37 -14.15 6.33 -3.06
C PRO A 37 -14.42 5.19 -2.08
N ARG A 38 -13.52 4.20 -2.03
CA ARG A 38 -13.60 3.08 -1.08
C ARG A 38 -13.56 3.53 0.38
N HIS A 39 -12.64 4.45 0.74
CA HIS A 39 -12.56 4.95 2.11
C HIS A 39 -13.80 5.72 2.52
N LEU A 40 -14.34 6.57 1.63
CA LEU A 40 -15.56 7.32 1.88
C LEU A 40 -16.77 6.40 2.09
N ALA A 41 -16.86 5.31 1.32
CA ALA A 41 -17.89 4.29 1.48
C ALA A 41 -17.75 3.54 2.82
N LEU A 42 -16.55 3.08 3.17
CA LEU A 42 -16.26 2.40 4.44
C LEU A 42 -16.55 3.29 5.67
N ALA A 43 -16.24 4.58 5.54
CA ALA A 43 -16.48 5.56 6.60
C ALA A 43 -17.93 6.06 6.68
N GLN A 44 -18.79 5.70 5.73
CA GLN A 44 -20.22 6.05 5.68
C GLN A 44 -20.51 7.56 5.84
N VAL A 45 -19.66 8.41 5.25
CA VAL A 45 -19.67 9.86 5.50
C VAL A 45 -20.73 10.64 4.72
N GLY A 46 -21.43 10.00 3.78
CA GLY A 46 -22.50 10.62 3.00
C GLY A 46 -22.04 11.86 2.23
N GLU A 47 -22.81 12.93 2.27
CA GLU A 47 -22.57 14.19 1.55
C GLU A 47 -21.32 14.95 2.01
N ARG A 48 -20.77 14.66 3.19
CA ARG A 48 -19.50 15.24 3.64
C ARG A 48 -18.28 14.66 2.92
N GLY A 49 -18.47 13.54 2.22
CA GLY A 49 -17.41 12.84 1.51
C GLY A 49 -16.98 13.57 0.24
N ARG A 50 -15.69 13.79 0.11
CA ARG A 50 -15.06 14.44 -1.04
C ARG A 50 -13.97 13.52 -1.59
N PRO A 51 -14.15 12.93 -2.77
CA PRO A 51 -13.11 12.12 -3.39
C PRO A 51 -11.90 12.97 -3.79
N TRP A 52 -10.73 12.36 -3.77
CA TRP A 52 -9.54 13.00 -4.33
C TRP A 52 -9.74 13.36 -5.79
N PRO A 53 -9.25 14.53 -6.24
CA PRO A 53 -9.21 14.84 -7.67
C PRO A 53 -8.26 13.90 -8.41
N VAL A 54 -8.47 13.80 -9.73
CA VAL A 54 -7.58 13.06 -10.61
C VAL A 54 -7.08 14.06 -11.70
N PRO A 55 -5.78 14.33 -11.74
CA PRO A 55 -4.69 13.79 -10.91
C PRO A 55 -4.80 14.20 -9.43
N PHE A 56 -4.13 13.45 -8.55
CA PHE A 56 -4.12 13.71 -7.11
C PHE A 56 -3.60 15.12 -6.79
N ASP A 57 -4.36 15.88 -5.98
CA ASP A 57 -4.01 17.22 -5.54
C ASP A 57 -4.53 17.45 -4.11
N ILE A 58 -3.71 18.09 -3.27
CA ILE A 58 -4.05 18.47 -1.90
C ILE A 58 -4.70 19.84 -1.78
N ALA A 59 -4.66 20.66 -2.82
CA ALA A 59 -5.19 22.03 -2.81
C ALA A 59 -6.65 22.13 -2.29
N PRO A 60 -7.57 21.20 -2.64
CA PRO A 60 -8.94 21.22 -2.11
C PRO A 60 -9.02 21.06 -0.59
N VAL A 61 -8.09 20.30 0.02
CA VAL A 61 -7.99 20.15 1.49
C VAL A 61 -7.47 21.44 2.11
N VAL A 62 -6.38 21.97 1.57
CA VAL A 62 -5.74 23.21 2.08
C VAL A 62 -6.67 24.41 2.00
N ALA A 63 -7.54 24.48 0.98
CA ALA A 63 -8.53 25.54 0.83
C ALA A 63 -9.58 25.57 1.95
N LEU A 64 -9.72 24.50 2.73
CA LEU A 64 -10.63 24.40 3.88
C LEU A 64 -9.94 24.67 5.21
N ARG A 65 -8.74 25.27 5.20
CA ARG A 65 -8.04 25.63 6.43
C ARG A 65 -8.94 26.41 7.40
N GLY A 66 -9.00 25.97 8.65
CA GLY A 66 -9.87 26.52 9.69
C GLY A 66 -11.22 25.83 9.86
N GLN A 67 -11.62 24.95 8.92
CA GLN A 67 -12.77 24.06 9.09
C GLN A 67 -12.28 22.72 9.67
N ARG A 68 -13.17 21.94 10.29
CA ARG A 68 -12.83 20.59 10.76
C ARG A 68 -12.81 19.62 9.58
N VAL A 69 -11.61 19.30 9.10
CA VAL A 69 -11.42 18.41 7.96
C VAL A 69 -10.80 17.09 8.41
N VAL A 70 -11.33 15.98 7.90
CA VAL A 70 -10.71 14.65 8.02
C VAL A 70 -10.20 14.19 6.66
N VAL A 71 -9.01 13.59 6.65
CA VAL A 71 -8.45 12.88 5.50
C VAL A 71 -8.29 11.42 5.85
N LEU A 72 -8.91 10.55 5.06
CA LEU A 72 -8.85 9.11 5.20
C LEU A 72 -7.73 8.52 4.33
N ALA A 73 -6.98 7.59 4.90
CA ALA A 73 -5.97 6.79 4.20
C ALA A 73 -6.01 5.34 4.68
N SER A 74 -5.50 4.40 3.87
CA SER A 74 -5.40 3.00 4.31
C SER A 74 -4.36 2.88 5.44
N GLY A 75 -4.74 2.29 6.57
CA GLY A 75 -3.86 1.98 7.68
C GLY A 75 -3.08 3.17 8.22
N ASP A 76 -1.83 3.33 7.84
CA ASP A 76 -1.00 4.45 8.26
C ASP A 76 -0.98 5.56 7.18
N PRO A 77 -1.51 6.76 7.49
CA PRO A 77 -1.52 7.90 6.55
C PRO A 77 -0.15 8.34 6.07
N PHE A 78 0.93 8.02 6.80
CA PHE A 78 2.29 8.37 6.42
C PHE A 78 3.05 7.28 5.67
N TRP A 79 2.47 6.09 5.53
CA TRP A 79 3.08 5.00 4.77
C TRP A 79 2.35 4.79 3.45
N PHE A 80 2.85 5.42 2.38
CA PHE A 80 2.23 5.50 1.04
C PHE A 80 0.83 6.14 1.02
N GLY A 81 0.48 6.91 2.04
CA GLY A 81 -0.76 7.67 2.13
C GLY A 81 -0.57 9.17 1.87
N ALA A 82 -1.65 9.93 1.92
CA ALA A 82 -1.65 11.37 1.69
C ALA A 82 -0.99 12.20 2.81
N GLY A 83 -0.68 11.58 3.97
CA GLY A 83 -0.17 12.27 5.15
C GLY A 83 1.12 13.03 4.88
N GLY A 84 2.09 12.38 4.21
CA GLY A 84 3.36 13.04 3.86
C GLY A 84 3.19 14.25 2.95
N SER A 85 2.31 14.14 1.94
CA SER A 85 2.03 15.25 1.01
C SER A 85 1.38 16.43 1.72
N LEU A 86 0.48 16.20 2.66
CA LEU A 86 -0.19 17.25 3.42
C LEU A 86 0.76 17.88 4.44
N ALA A 87 1.48 17.08 5.22
CA ALA A 87 2.40 17.56 6.24
C ALA A 87 3.55 18.43 5.68
N ALA A 88 3.97 18.21 4.43
CA ALA A 88 4.95 19.04 3.76
C ALA A 88 4.49 20.49 3.52
N HIS A 89 3.17 20.76 3.59
CA HIS A 89 2.57 22.07 3.32
C HIS A 89 1.90 22.71 4.54
N LEU A 90 1.96 22.05 5.70
CA LEU A 90 1.27 22.46 6.92
C LEU A 90 2.24 22.54 8.10
N ALA A 91 2.00 23.47 9.00
CA ALA A 91 2.75 23.52 10.25
C ALA A 91 2.32 22.35 11.18
N PRO A 92 3.22 21.84 12.04
CA PRO A 92 2.94 20.67 12.89
C PRO A 92 1.72 20.84 13.83
N HIS A 93 1.36 22.06 14.18
CA HIS A 93 0.20 22.33 15.05
C HIS A 93 -1.14 22.36 14.29
N GLU A 94 -1.13 22.34 12.95
CA GLU A 94 -2.34 22.43 12.13
C GLU A 94 -3.02 21.07 11.93
N TRP A 95 -2.31 19.97 12.17
CA TRP A 95 -2.84 18.62 11.93
C TRP A 95 -2.57 17.67 13.10
N ARG A 96 -3.34 16.61 13.16
CA ARG A 96 -3.11 15.42 14.01
C ARG A 96 -3.32 14.16 13.20
N CYS A 97 -2.75 13.03 13.66
CA CYS A 97 -2.91 11.74 13.00
C CYS A 97 -3.39 10.67 13.99
N HIS A 98 -4.37 9.90 13.56
CA HIS A 98 -4.81 8.65 14.17
C HIS A 98 -4.49 7.52 13.20
N ALA A 99 -3.25 7.02 13.25
CA ALA A 99 -2.83 5.90 12.42
C ALA A 99 -3.47 4.59 12.89
N GLN A 100 -3.68 3.67 11.95
CA GLN A 100 -4.02 2.27 12.18
C GLN A 100 -2.87 1.37 11.71
N PRO A 101 -2.87 0.08 12.05
CA PRO A 101 -1.91 -0.86 11.46
C PRO A 101 -1.94 -0.75 9.94
N SER A 102 -0.75 -0.61 9.33
CA SER A 102 -0.64 -0.56 7.87
C SER A 102 -1.06 -1.89 7.25
N THR A 103 -1.38 -1.89 5.95
CA THR A 103 -1.60 -3.15 5.22
C THR A 103 -0.40 -4.10 5.35
N PHE A 104 0.82 -3.56 5.37
CA PHE A 104 2.04 -4.37 5.60
C PHE A 104 2.01 -5.05 6.96
N SER A 105 1.63 -4.32 8.02
CA SER A 105 1.52 -4.88 9.38
C SER A 105 0.47 -5.98 9.45
N LEU A 106 -0.68 -5.79 8.81
CA LEU A 106 -1.75 -6.78 8.77
C LEU A 106 -1.31 -8.05 8.01
N VAL A 107 -0.69 -7.89 6.84
CA VAL A 107 -0.16 -9.01 6.04
C VAL A 107 0.91 -9.77 6.81
N ALA A 108 1.88 -9.06 7.40
CA ALA A 108 2.94 -9.67 8.19
C ALA A 108 2.38 -10.46 9.38
N ALA A 109 1.39 -9.91 10.09
CA ALA A 109 0.72 -10.59 11.19
C ALA A 109 -0.01 -11.88 10.76
N ARG A 110 -0.62 -11.91 9.57
CA ARG A 110 -1.27 -13.11 9.01
C ARG A 110 -0.26 -14.21 8.68
N LEU A 111 0.95 -13.82 8.25
CA LEU A 111 1.99 -14.76 7.82
C LEU A 111 3.01 -15.09 8.92
N GLY A 112 2.94 -14.42 10.08
CA GLY A 112 3.95 -14.55 11.14
C GLY A 112 5.32 -14.01 10.70
N TRP A 113 5.34 -13.00 9.83
CA TRP A 113 6.59 -12.42 9.34
C TRP A 113 7.05 -11.25 10.20
N ARG A 114 8.37 -11.09 10.30
CA ARG A 114 9.00 -9.97 10.97
C ARG A 114 9.09 -8.81 9.98
N LEU A 115 8.38 -7.70 10.26
CA LEU A 115 8.36 -6.54 9.37
C LEU A 115 9.75 -5.93 9.17
N GLU A 116 10.56 -5.92 10.20
CA GLU A 116 11.94 -5.41 10.14
C GLU A 116 12.87 -6.24 9.25
N ALA A 117 12.45 -7.46 8.86
CA ALA A 117 13.17 -8.34 7.95
C ALA A 117 12.44 -8.52 6.60
N THR A 118 11.43 -7.69 6.33
CA THR A 118 10.57 -7.79 5.16
C THR A 118 10.61 -6.49 4.36
N ASP A 119 10.89 -6.58 3.08
CA ASP A 119 10.83 -5.42 2.19
C ASP A 119 9.37 -5.01 1.93
N CYS A 120 9.03 -3.74 2.17
CA CYS A 120 7.68 -3.20 2.02
C CYS A 120 7.64 -2.16 0.90
N LEU A 121 6.90 -2.42 -0.19
CA LEU A 121 6.86 -1.56 -1.37
C LEU A 121 5.43 -1.20 -1.79
N GLY A 122 5.23 0.07 -2.17
CA GLY A 122 3.99 0.54 -2.79
C GLY A 122 4.15 0.56 -4.31
N LEU A 123 3.67 -0.50 -4.99
CA LEU A 123 3.76 -0.63 -6.45
C LEU A 123 2.45 -0.27 -7.16
N HIS A 124 1.47 0.29 -6.45
CA HIS A 124 0.18 0.71 -7.03
C HIS A 124 0.32 1.86 -8.04
N ALA A 125 1.37 2.67 -7.96
CA ALA A 125 1.70 3.77 -8.87
C ALA A 125 3.16 3.74 -9.36
N SER A 126 3.86 2.63 -9.13
CA SER A 126 5.29 2.48 -9.42
C SER A 126 5.53 1.22 -10.25
N PRO A 127 6.56 1.21 -11.11
CA PRO A 127 6.88 0.03 -11.91
C PRO A 127 7.36 -1.14 -11.03
N VAL A 128 6.97 -2.36 -11.41
CA VAL A 128 7.32 -3.60 -10.71
C VAL A 128 8.83 -3.83 -10.60
N GLN A 129 9.62 -3.26 -11.51
CA GLN A 129 11.08 -3.34 -11.53
C GLN A 129 11.74 -2.77 -10.26
N GLN A 130 11.04 -1.92 -9.50
CA GLN A 130 11.54 -1.46 -8.19
C GLN A 130 11.73 -2.60 -7.18
N LEU A 131 11.11 -3.76 -7.41
CA LEU A 131 11.30 -4.94 -6.59
C LEU A 131 12.66 -5.64 -6.86
N LEU A 132 13.23 -5.51 -8.07
CA LEU A 132 14.41 -6.25 -8.49
C LEU A 132 15.60 -6.15 -7.51
N PRO A 133 16.01 -4.97 -7.03
CA PRO A 133 17.13 -4.84 -6.09
C PRO A 133 16.86 -5.42 -4.70
N ARG A 134 15.62 -5.83 -4.42
CA ARG A 134 15.17 -6.42 -3.15
C ARG A 134 15.03 -7.95 -3.23
N LEU A 135 15.11 -8.53 -4.44
CA LEU A 135 14.98 -9.97 -4.62
C LEU A 135 16.31 -10.64 -4.29
N ALA A 136 16.27 -11.52 -3.31
CA ALA A 136 17.34 -12.44 -2.96
C ALA A 136 16.74 -13.80 -2.58
N PRO A 137 17.39 -14.94 -2.84
CA PRO A 137 16.87 -16.24 -2.45
C PRO A 137 16.48 -16.30 -0.97
N GLY A 138 15.23 -16.65 -0.67
CA GLY A 138 14.66 -16.66 0.67
C GLY A 138 14.20 -15.30 1.19
N GLY A 139 14.49 -14.20 0.46
CA GLY A 139 14.06 -12.86 0.82
C GLY A 139 12.53 -12.72 0.86
N GLN A 140 12.03 -11.89 1.75
CA GLN A 140 10.61 -11.64 1.93
C GLN A 140 10.28 -10.22 1.52
N ALA A 141 9.20 -10.04 0.75
CA ALA A 141 8.65 -8.73 0.43
C ALA A 141 7.13 -8.73 0.52
N ILE A 142 6.58 -7.58 0.86
CA ILE A 142 5.13 -7.30 0.78
C ILE A 142 4.96 -6.11 -0.16
N VAL A 143 4.14 -6.28 -1.19
CA VAL A 143 3.89 -5.26 -2.20
C VAL A 143 2.41 -4.89 -2.24
N LEU A 144 2.12 -3.59 -2.24
CA LEU A 144 0.76 -3.09 -2.47
C LEU A 144 0.57 -2.89 -3.97
N LEU A 145 -0.49 -3.46 -4.51
CA LEU A 145 -0.81 -3.40 -5.93
C LEU A 145 -2.12 -2.64 -6.16
N ARG A 146 -2.29 -2.10 -7.37
CA ARG A 146 -3.45 -1.30 -7.73
C ARG A 146 -4.72 -2.13 -7.82
N ASP A 147 -4.63 -3.32 -8.44
CA ASP A 147 -5.77 -4.14 -8.81
C ASP A 147 -5.37 -5.61 -9.08
N GLY A 148 -6.33 -6.46 -9.36
CA GLY A 148 -6.10 -7.86 -9.68
C GLY A 148 -5.20 -8.10 -10.91
N PRO A 149 -5.39 -7.39 -12.04
CA PRO A 149 -4.48 -7.49 -13.18
C PRO A 149 -3.01 -7.21 -12.83
N ALA A 150 -2.76 -6.30 -11.88
CA ALA A 150 -1.39 -6.02 -11.43
C ALA A 150 -0.75 -7.21 -10.68
N VAL A 151 -1.56 -8.08 -10.07
CA VAL A 151 -1.07 -9.33 -9.45
C VAL A 151 -0.54 -10.30 -10.52
N ALA A 152 -1.29 -10.49 -11.59
CA ALA A 152 -0.88 -11.34 -12.71
C ALA A 152 0.40 -10.75 -13.38
N ALA A 153 0.43 -9.44 -13.60
CA ALA A 153 1.58 -8.77 -14.18
C ALA A 153 2.85 -8.90 -13.32
N LEU A 154 2.72 -8.85 -11.99
CA LEU A 154 3.82 -9.10 -11.06
C LEU A 154 4.32 -10.54 -11.19
N ALA A 155 3.43 -11.51 -11.22
CA ALA A 155 3.77 -12.93 -11.33
C ALA A 155 4.47 -13.24 -12.67
N ASP A 156 3.93 -12.74 -13.78
CA ASP A 156 4.54 -12.87 -15.11
C ASP A 156 5.93 -12.23 -15.16
N TRP A 157 6.10 -11.09 -14.51
CA TRP A 157 7.41 -10.44 -14.43
C TRP A 157 8.38 -11.28 -13.61
N LEU A 158 7.98 -11.82 -12.46
CA LEU A 158 8.83 -12.71 -11.65
C LEU A 158 9.29 -13.95 -12.45
N VAL A 159 8.40 -14.55 -13.24
CA VAL A 159 8.76 -15.67 -14.10
C VAL A 159 9.82 -15.28 -15.13
N ARG A 160 9.64 -14.14 -15.82
CA ARG A 160 10.61 -13.65 -16.82
C ARG A 160 11.98 -13.33 -16.22
N GLU A 161 12.00 -12.85 -14.98
CA GLU A 161 13.27 -12.54 -14.28
C GLU A 161 13.88 -13.77 -13.58
N GLY A 162 13.34 -14.97 -13.80
CA GLY A 162 13.88 -16.21 -13.23
C GLY A 162 13.47 -16.49 -11.78
N TRP A 163 12.41 -15.83 -11.28
CA TRP A 163 11.87 -15.97 -9.92
C TRP A 163 10.53 -16.73 -9.91
N GLY A 164 10.27 -17.57 -10.90
CA GLY A 164 9.01 -18.29 -11.07
C GLY A 164 8.63 -19.23 -9.93
N ASP A 165 9.62 -19.78 -9.21
CA ASP A 165 9.41 -20.67 -8.06
C ASP A 165 9.03 -19.91 -6.77
N SER A 166 9.03 -18.58 -6.79
CA SER A 166 8.67 -17.77 -5.64
C SER A 166 7.25 -18.06 -5.17
N ALA A 167 7.09 -18.25 -3.85
CA ALA A 167 5.77 -18.38 -3.24
C ALA A 167 5.12 -17.00 -3.11
N LEU A 168 3.88 -16.89 -3.56
CA LEU A 168 3.06 -15.70 -3.47
C LEU A 168 1.86 -15.96 -2.55
N TRP A 169 1.56 -15.02 -1.66
CA TRP A 169 0.34 -14.92 -0.89
C TRP A 169 -0.43 -13.71 -1.40
N VAL A 170 -1.47 -13.96 -2.20
CA VAL A 170 -2.36 -12.92 -2.72
C VAL A 170 -3.42 -12.65 -1.66
N MET A 171 -3.39 -11.45 -1.08
CA MET A 171 -4.24 -11.08 0.05
C MET A 171 -5.15 -9.92 -0.34
N GLU A 172 -6.45 -10.19 -0.31
CA GLU A 172 -7.51 -9.26 -0.72
C GLU A 172 -8.23 -8.75 0.54
N SER A 173 -8.56 -7.48 0.59
CA SER A 173 -9.34 -6.83 1.66
C SER A 173 -8.87 -7.16 3.08
N VAL A 174 -7.55 -7.16 3.29
CA VAL A 174 -6.93 -7.60 4.55
C VAL A 174 -7.44 -6.76 5.73
N GLY A 175 -7.82 -7.45 6.81
CA GLY A 175 -8.35 -6.85 8.03
C GLY A 175 -9.86 -6.62 8.01
N GLY A 176 -10.55 -6.94 6.92
CA GLY A 176 -11.98 -6.75 6.79
C GLY A 176 -12.80 -8.04 6.68
N PRO A 177 -14.12 -7.92 6.65
CA PRO A 177 -15.01 -9.10 6.56
C PRO A 177 -14.93 -9.83 5.22
N ARG A 178 -14.32 -9.23 4.20
CA ARG A 178 -14.09 -9.82 2.89
C ARG A 178 -12.64 -10.28 2.69
N GLU A 179 -11.88 -10.40 3.78
CA GLU A 179 -10.50 -10.84 3.71
C GLU A 179 -10.39 -12.22 3.06
N ARG A 180 -9.50 -12.32 2.07
CA ARG A 180 -9.21 -13.57 1.38
C ARG A 180 -7.70 -13.68 1.18
N CYS A 181 -7.16 -14.86 1.46
CA CYS A 181 -5.75 -15.17 1.21
C CYS A 181 -5.65 -16.42 0.33
N ARG A 182 -4.87 -16.32 -0.75
CA ARG A 182 -4.55 -17.45 -1.64
C ARG A 182 -3.04 -17.58 -1.77
N THR A 183 -2.56 -18.82 -1.70
CA THR A 183 -1.13 -19.11 -1.87
C THR A 183 -0.92 -19.83 -3.20
N MET A 184 0.09 -19.43 -3.97
CA MET A 184 0.44 -20.01 -5.25
C MET A 184 1.92 -19.75 -5.58
N ALA A 185 2.52 -20.55 -6.46
CA ALA A 185 3.79 -20.19 -7.06
C ALA A 185 3.60 -19.10 -8.13
N ALA A 186 4.62 -18.25 -8.33
CA ALA A 186 4.53 -17.22 -9.36
C ALA A 186 4.29 -17.82 -10.76
N ALA A 187 4.90 -18.96 -11.06
CA ALA A 187 4.71 -19.67 -12.33
C ALA A 187 3.27 -20.17 -12.56
N GLU A 188 2.48 -20.39 -11.50
CA GLU A 188 1.12 -20.89 -11.57
C GLU A 188 0.08 -19.75 -11.57
N ALA A 189 0.50 -18.57 -11.15
CA ALA A 189 -0.41 -17.46 -10.85
C ALA A 189 -1.25 -17.02 -12.05
N ALA A 190 -0.68 -17.00 -13.26
CA ALA A 190 -1.42 -16.59 -14.46
C ALA A 190 -2.62 -17.51 -14.72
N ALA A 191 -2.45 -18.83 -14.63
CA ALA A 191 -3.52 -19.81 -14.84
C ALA A 191 -4.59 -19.74 -13.73
N LEU A 192 -4.17 -19.62 -12.47
CA LEU A 192 -5.08 -19.56 -11.32
C LEU A 192 -5.89 -18.27 -11.29
N LEU A 193 -5.24 -17.12 -11.58
CA LEU A 193 -5.90 -15.82 -11.59
C LEU A 193 -6.80 -15.60 -12.82
N ALA A 194 -6.56 -16.32 -13.92
CA ALA A 194 -7.47 -16.32 -15.06
C ALA A 194 -8.81 -17.00 -14.72
N GLN A 195 -8.80 -18.01 -13.86
CA GLN A 195 -10.02 -18.73 -13.43
C GLN A 195 -10.73 -17.98 -12.28
N ASP A 196 -9.96 -17.37 -11.39
CA ASP A 196 -10.46 -16.71 -10.21
C ASP A 196 -9.65 -15.40 -9.98
N PRO A 197 -10.06 -14.28 -10.60
CA PRO A 197 -9.35 -13.02 -10.54
C PRO A 197 -9.21 -12.49 -9.10
N ALA A 198 -8.12 -11.79 -8.83
CA ALA A 198 -7.96 -11.08 -7.57
C ALA A 198 -8.69 -9.72 -7.62
N HIS A 199 -9.21 -9.29 -6.47
CA HIS A 199 -9.97 -8.05 -6.32
C HIS A 199 -9.25 -7.04 -5.41
N ALA A 200 -9.33 -5.77 -5.79
CA ALA A 200 -8.81 -4.68 -4.97
C ALA A 200 -9.71 -4.42 -3.72
N PRO A 201 -9.12 -3.97 -2.61
CA PRO A 201 -7.70 -3.70 -2.40
C PRO A 201 -6.89 -5.00 -2.25
N VAL A 202 -5.72 -5.05 -2.87
CA VAL A 202 -4.90 -6.25 -2.90
C VAL A 202 -3.45 -5.96 -2.55
N ALA A 203 -2.87 -6.83 -1.72
CA ALA A 203 -1.45 -6.91 -1.43
C ALA A 203 -0.94 -8.30 -1.80
N VAL A 204 0.31 -8.39 -2.21
CA VAL A 204 0.99 -9.66 -2.41
C VAL A 204 2.20 -9.72 -1.49
N ALA A 205 2.22 -10.73 -0.61
CA ALA A 205 3.45 -11.11 0.05
C ALA A 205 4.16 -12.14 -0.82
N LEU A 206 5.48 -12.06 -0.89
CA LEU A 206 6.26 -13.02 -1.64
C LEU A 206 7.49 -13.48 -0.83
N ARG A 207 7.85 -14.76 -1.01
CA ARG A 207 9.14 -15.29 -0.60
C ARG A 207 9.91 -15.66 -1.87
N ALA A 208 10.98 -14.93 -2.14
CA ALA A 208 11.71 -15.06 -3.38
C ALA A 208 12.44 -16.42 -3.46
N GLN A 209 12.24 -17.13 -4.57
CA GLN A 209 12.93 -18.39 -4.86
C GLN A 209 13.28 -18.45 -6.35
N GLY A 210 14.55 -18.70 -6.64
CA GLY A 210 15.10 -18.65 -7.99
C GLY A 210 16.21 -17.60 -8.10
N GLY A 211 16.33 -16.96 -9.24
CA GLY A 211 17.26 -15.85 -9.49
C GLY A 211 18.73 -16.22 -9.44
N ALA A 212 19.08 -17.48 -9.59
CA ALA A 212 20.44 -18.00 -9.41
C ALA A 212 21.51 -17.36 -10.31
N ALA A 213 21.10 -16.64 -11.36
CA ALA A 213 22.00 -16.02 -12.33
C ALA A 213 22.27 -14.53 -12.08
N LEU A 214 21.60 -13.91 -11.08
CA LEU A 214 21.76 -12.46 -10.82
C LEU A 214 22.77 -12.21 -9.70
N PRO A 215 23.79 -11.36 -9.92
CA PRO A 215 24.72 -10.99 -8.87
C PRO A 215 23.95 -10.24 -7.75
N GLN A 216 24.04 -10.74 -6.53
CA GLN A 216 23.40 -10.15 -5.35
C GLN A 216 24.23 -9.03 -4.70
N ALA A 217 25.46 -8.82 -5.16
CA ALA A 217 26.33 -7.77 -4.64
C ALA A 217 26.02 -6.40 -5.27
N ALA A 218 26.14 -5.34 -4.49
CA ALA A 218 26.17 -3.99 -5.02
C ALA A 218 27.37 -3.85 -5.97
N GLY A 219 27.10 -3.75 -7.25
CA GLY A 219 28.09 -3.71 -8.32
C GLY A 219 27.75 -4.73 -9.41
N ARG A 220 27.69 -4.28 -10.63
CA ARG A 220 27.54 -5.16 -11.79
C ARG A 220 28.89 -5.70 -12.21
N ALA A 221 28.96 -6.92 -12.74
CA ALA A 221 30.16 -7.45 -13.37
C ALA A 221 30.66 -6.47 -14.45
N THR A 222 31.96 -6.40 -14.64
CA THR A 222 32.62 -5.42 -15.52
C THR A 222 32.16 -5.51 -16.98
N ASP A 223 31.71 -6.68 -17.42
CA ASP A 223 31.14 -6.93 -18.75
C ASP A 223 29.76 -6.22 -19.00
N TRP A 224 29.12 -5.70 -17.96
CA TRP A 224 27.92 -4.86 -18.08
C TRP A 224 28.25 -3.41 -18.46
N PHE A 225 29.51 -3.03 -18.36
CA PHE A 225 29.94 -1.69 -18.75
C PHE A 225 30.68 -1.77 -20.07
N ALA A 226 30.24 -1.00 -21.07
CA ALA A 226 31.04 -0.83 -22.26
C ALA A 226 32.31 -0.09 -21.87
N HIS A 227 33.46 -0.76 -22.00
CA HIS A 227 34.76 -0.13 -21.83
C HIS A 227 35.23 0.36 -23.20
N ASP A 228 35.52 1.64 -23.30
CA ASP A 228 36.11 2.28 -24.47
C ASP A 228 37.65 2.11 -24.54
N GLY A 229 38.18 1.13 -23.83
CA GLY A 229 39.56 0.66 -24.04
C GLY A 229 40.65 1.55 -23.45
N GLN A 230 40.34 2.35 -22.40
CA GLN A 230 41.38 3.03 -21.62
C GLN A 230 41.73 2.28 -20.34
#